data_d2eaccea3538a16e6f45e7169d72c039
#
_entry.id   d2eaccea3538a16e6f45e7169d72c039
#
_cell.length_a   1.000
_cell.length_b   1.000
_cell.length_c   1.000
_cell.angle_alpha   90.00
_cell.angle_beta   90.00
_cell.angle_gamma   90.00
#
_symmetry.space_group_name_H-M   'P 1'
#
loop_
_entity.id
_entity.type
_entity.pdbx_description
1 polymer ?
#
loop_
_entity_poly.entity_id
_entity_poly.type
_entity_poly.pdbx_seq_one_letter_code
_entity_poly.pdbx_strand_id
1 'polypeptide(L)'
;MKPCVLPSLCVSAVLTLVAVSCGRKQADATQPLQQSFQTAEPEVKKAIEVVNVHLRARDYTAAAKALAPVVLQQRLTEPERQAVGVALQQINQAIAADRSLDTKEMYELRARMFHVVHRSGPRF
;
A
#
# COMPACT_ATOMS: atom_id res chain seq x y z
N MET A 1 -31.16 -35.02 54.28
CA MET A 1 -31.54 -34.80 52.86
C MET A 1 -30.69 -33.71 52.30
N LYS A 2 -29.90 -34.05 51.32
CA LYS A 2 -28.99 -33.08 50.69
C LYS A 2 -29.69 -32.45 49.51
N PRO A 3 -29.86 -31.14 49.46
CA PRO A 3 -30.26 -30.51 48.23
C PRO A 3 -29.16 -30.66 47.20
N CYS A 4 -29.43 -31.31 46.12
CA CYS A 4 -28.56 -31.26 44.97
C CYS A 4 -28.58 -29.85 44.41
N VAL A 5 -27.56 -29.08 44.79
CA VAL A 5 -27.30 -27.83 44.11
C VAL A 5 -26.60 -28.21 42.78
N LEU A 6 -27.33 -28.25 41.73
CA LEU A 6 -26.76 -28.30 40.40
C LEU A 6 -26.05 -26.97 40.15
N PRO A 7 -24.73 -26.99 39.90
CA PRO A 7 -24.09 -25.77 39.44
C PRO A 7 -24.66 -25.50 38.06
N SER A 8 -25.37 -24.41 37.95
CA SER A 8 -25.77 -23.86 36.68
C SER A 8 -24.50 -23.56 35.92
N LEU A 9 -24.12 -24.45 35.03
CA LEU A 9 -23.13 -24.20 34.02
C LEU A 9 -23.69 -23.14 33.09
N CYS A 10 -23.46 -21.89 33.46
CA CYS A 10 -23.49 -20.81 32.48
C CYS A 10 -22.35 -21.07 31.51
N VAL A 11 -22.64 -21.85 30.50
CA VAL A 11 -21.85 -21.86 29.27
C VAL A 11 -22.10 -20.52 28.63
N SER A 12 -21.33 -19.54 29.04
CA SER A 12 -21.15 -18.33 28.25
C SER A 12 -20.50 -18.77 26.96
N ALA A 13 -21.32 -19.07 25.97
CA ALA A 13 -20.87 -19.12 24.60
C ALA A 13 -20.38 -17.73 24.26
N VAL A 14 -19.10 -17.50 24.46
CA VAL A 14 -18.38 -16.40 23.85
C VAL A 14 -18.43 -16.68 22.36
N LEU A 15 -19.45 -16.17 21.71
CA LEU A 15 -19.43 -15.99 20.28
C LEU A 15 -18.32 -14.98 20.00
N THR A 16 -17.12 -15.48 19.84
CA THR A 16 -16.09 -14.73 19.13
C THR A 16 -16.60 -14.60 17.70
N LEU A 17 -17.28 -13.50 17.44
CA LEU A 17 -17.43 -13.01 16.09
C LEU A 17 -16.03 -12.79 15.57
N VAL A 18 -15.45 -13.82 14.98
CA VAL A 18 -14.37 -13.65 14.03
C VAL A 18 -15.01 -12.89 12.89
N ALA A 19 -14.93 -11.58 12.95
CA ALA A 19 -15.18 -10.76 11.78
C ALA A 19 -14.13 -11.20 10.77
N VAL A 20 -14.45 -12.21 9.96
CA VAL A 20 -13.76 -12.47 8.72
C VAL A 20 -14.07 -11.25 7.88
N SER A 21 -13.21 -10.23 8.03
CA SER A 21 -13.19 -9.15 7.08
C SER A 21 -12.75 -9.78 5.77
N CYS A 22 -13.71 -10.14 4.92
CA CYS A 22 -13.48 -10.34 3.49
C CYS A 22 -13.09 -8.98 2.89
N GLY A 23 -12.16 -8.26 3.56
CA GLY A 23 -11.54 -7.06 3.08
C GLY A 23 -10.47 -7.46 2.09
N ARG A 24 -10.46 -6.81 0.94
CA ARG A 24 -9.30 -6.82 0.08
C ARG A 24 -8.09 -6.50 0.94
N LYS A 25 -7.09 -7.39 0.90
CA LYS A 25 -5.84 -7.16 1.59
C LYS A 25 -5.30 -5.80 1.16
N GLN A 26 -5.11 -4.91 2.13
CA GLN A 26 -4.58 -3.58 1.85
C GLN A 26 -3.18 -3.71 1.28
N ALA A 27 -2.92 -3.08 0.14
CA ALA A 27 -1.60 -3.06 -0.46
C ALA A 27 -0.63 -2.31 0.45
N ASP A 28 0.55 -2.85 0.64
CA ASP A 28 1.66 -2.23 1.35
C ASP A 28 2.91 -2.31 0.49
N ALA A 29 3.34 -1.17 -0.02
CA ALA A 29 4.46 -1.07 -0.93
C ALA A 29 5.80 -0.82 -0.22
N THR A 30 5.83 -0.60 1.10
CA THR A 30 7.05 -0.21 1.81
C THR A 30 8.15 -1.25 1.71
N GLN A 31 7.82 -2.51 1.89
CA GLN A 31 8.78 -3.61 1.77
C GLN A 31 9.18 -3.90 0.32
N PRO A 32 8.24 -4.03 -0.63
CA PRO A 32 8.60 -4.19 -2.05
C PRO A 32 9.48 -3.06 -2.59
N LEU A 33 9.19 -1.81 -2.26
CA LEU A 33 10.02 -0.67 -2.65
C LEU A 33 11.42 -0.77 -2.06
N GLN A 34 11.55 -1.05 -0.78
CA GLN A 34 12.84 -1.18 -0.13
C GLN A 34 13.69 -2.29 -0.76
N GLN A 35 13.11 -3.46 -1.00
CA GLN A 35 13.81 -4.60 -1.59
C GLN A 35 14.19 -4.37 -3.05
N SER A 36 13.28 -3.83 -3.85
CA SER A 36 13.48 -3.66 -5.29
C SER A 36 14.52 -2.58 -5.63
N PHE A 37 14.68 -1.58 -4.76
CA PHE A 37 15.62 -0.48 -4.96
C PHE A 37 16.92 -0.63 -4.16
N GLN A 38 17.22 -1.81 -3.60
CA GLN A 38 18.44 -2.04 -2.81
C GLN A 38 19.73 -1.77 -3.57
N THR A 39 19.74 -2.04 -4.86
CA THR A 39 20.91 -1.88 -5.73
C THR A 39 20.87 -0.59 -6.55
N ALA A 40 19.88 0.27 -6.30
CA ALA A 40 19.76 1.54 -6.98
C ALA A 40 20.83 2.54 -6.54
N GLU A 41 20.97 3.60 -7.33
CA GLU A 41 21.84 4.73 -6.99
C GLU A 41 21.50 5.29 -5.59
N PRO A 42 22.50 5.77 -4.82
CA PRO A 42 22.26 6.24 -3.45
C PRO A 42 21.18 7.32 -3.34
N GLU A 43 21.09 8.21 -4.31
CA GLU A 43 20.05 9.25 -4.36
C GLU A 43 18.66 8.67 -4.57
N VAL A 44 18.54 7.66 -5.43
CA VAL A 44 17.29 6.95 -5.67
C VAL A 44 16.86 6.19 -4.42
N LYS A 45 17.80 5.50 -3.75
CA LYS A 45 17.52 4.82 -2.48
C LYS A 45 16.99 5.79 -1.42
N LYS A 46 17.61 6.96 -1.31
CA LYS A 46 17.17 8.02 -0.40
C LYS A 46 15.75 8.49 -0.71
N ALA A 47 15.44 8.69 -1.99
CA ALA A 47 14.10 9.07 -2.42
C ALA A 47 13.07 8.00 -2.05
N ILE A 48 13.40 6.73 -2.22
CA ILE A 48 12.52 5.61 -1.84
C ILE A 48 12.33 5.54 -0.32
N GLU A 49 13.36 5.81 0.47
CA GLU A 49 13.21 5.91 1.94
C GLU A 49 12.23 7.00 2.33
N VAL A 50 12.29 8.15 1.69
CA VAL A 50 11.33 9.25 1.90
C VAL A 50 9.91 8.83 1.52
N VAL A 51 9.74 8.16 0.39
CA VAL A 51 8.43 7.59 0.00
C VAL A 51 7.90 6.66 1.08
N ASN A 52 8.73 5.76 1.59
CA ASN A 52 8.35 4.80 2.63
C ASN A 52 7.95 5.48 3.94
N VAL A 53 8.65 6.53 4.33
CA VAL A 53 8.29 7.34 5.51
C VAL A 53 6.88 7.92 5.34
N HIS A 54 6.58 8.49 4.18
CA HIS A 54 5.26 9.05 3.91
C HIS A 54 4.17 7.99 3.83
N LEU A 55 4.44 6.83 3.23
CA LEU A 55 3.47 5.72 3.19
C LEU A 55 3.13 5.21 4.59
N ARG A 56 4.13 5.06 5.46
CA ARG A 56 3.90 4.66 6.87
C ARG A 56 3.13 5.70 7.67
N ALA A 57 3.39 6.98 7.39
CA ALA A 57 2.66 8.10 7.99
C ALA A 57 1.26 8.30 7.39
N ARG A 58 0.89 7.54 6.38
CA ARG A 58 -0.36 7.70 5.61
C ARG A 58 -0.50 9.06 4.95
N ASP A 59 0.60 9.70 4.65
CA ASP A 59 0.67 10.92 3.85
C ASP A 59 0.83 10.57 2.37
N TYR A 60 -0.24 10.13 1.77
CA TYR A 60 -0.25 9.61 0.40
C TYR A 60 0.04 10.68 -0.66
N THR A 61 -0.34 11.90 -0.41
CA THR A 61 -0.02 13.02 -1.30
C THR A 61 1.49 13.27 -1.34
N ALA A 62 2.14 13.34 -0.19
CA ALA A 62 3.58 13.49 -0.11
C ALA A 62 4.32 12.26 -0.67
N ALA A 63 3.81 11.06 -0.42
CA ALA A 63 4.36 9.83 -0.98
C ALA A 63 4.33 9.84 -2.51
N ALA A 64 3.22 10.21 -3.12
CA ALA A 64 3.09 10.33 -4.58
C ALA A 64 4.03 11.37 -5.15
N LYS A 65 4.14 12.52 -4.53
CA LYS A 65 5.06 13.59 -4.95
C LYS A 65 6.52 13.17 -4.86
N ALA A 66 6.89 12.43 -3.82
CA ALA A 66 8.25 11.92 -3.66
C ALA A 66 8.57 10.77 -4.64
N LEU A 67 7.59 9.93 -4.95
CA LEU A 67 7.74 8.81 -5.87
C LEU A 67 7.82 9.23 -7.33
N ALA A 68 7.09 10.27 -7.73
CA ALA A 68 6.98 10.70 -9.12
C ALA A 68 8.34 10.96 -9.80
N PRO A 69 9.30 11.70 -9.21
CA PRO A 69 10.61 11.90 -9.82
C PRO A 69 11.37 10.59 -10.09
N VAL A 70 11.28 9.63 -9.17
CA VAL A 70 11.92 8.31 -9.34
C VAL A 70 11.34 7.58 -10.55
N VAL A 71 10.02 7.54 -10.66
CA VAL A 71 9.33 6.84 -11.74
C VAL A 71 9.53 7.53 -13.09
N LEU A 72 9.48 8.86 -13.13
CA LEU A 72 9.51 9.63 -14.37
C LEU A 72 10.92 9.86 -14.91
N GLN A 73 11.94 9.89 -14.06
CA GLN A 73 13.32 10.22 -14.43
C GLN A 73 14.25 9.01 -14.52
N GLN A 74 13.88 7.90 -13.91
CA GLN A 74 14.69 6.69 -13.86
C GLN A 74 14.21 5.63 -14.85
N ARG A 75 15.16 4.84 -15.34
CA ARG A 75 14.85 3.63 -16.08
C ARG A 75 14.64 2.50 -15.08
N LEU A 76 13.39 2.13 -14.88
CA LEU A 76 13.03 1.13 -13.90
C LEU A 76 13.30 -0.29 -14.39
N THR A 77 13.86 -1.13 -13.52
CA THR A 77 13.89 -2.58 -13.72
C THR A 77 12.50 -3.18 -13.56
N GLU A 78 12.31 -4.43 -13.95
CA GLU A 78 11.01 -5.10 -13.78
C GLU A 78 10.58 -5.19 -12.31
N PRO A 79 11.44 -5.62 -11.36
CA PRO A 79 11.07 -5.61 -9.94
C PRO A 79 10.73 -4.21 -9.41
N GLU A 80 11.45 -3.20 -9.84
CA GLU A 80 11.17 -1.81 -9.46
C GLU A 80 9.82 -1.34 -9.98
N ARG A 81 9.46 -1.66 -11.22
CA ARG A 81 8.13 -1.37 -11.79
C ARG A 81 7.01 -2.05 -11.02
N GLN A 82 7.20 -3.31 -10.66
CA GLN A 82 6.21 -4.05 -9.87
C GLN A 82 6.02 -3.42 -8.49
N ALA A 83 7.11 -3.02 -7.83
CA ALA A 83 7.04 -2.33 -6.54
C ALA A 83 6.33 -0.98 -6.64
N VAL A 84 6.60 -0.21 -7.69
CA VAL A 84 5.89 1.05 -7.98
C VAL A 84 4.41 0.78 -8.25
N GLY A 85 4.09 -0.29 -8.96
CA GLY A 85 2.71 -0.72 -9.19
C GLY A 85 1.95 -0.98 -7.87
N VAL A 86 2.60 -1.63 -6.91
CA VAL A 86 2.02 -1.84 -5.56
C VAL A 86 1.82 -0.50 -4.83
N ALA A 87 2.77 0.42 -4.96
CA ALA A 87 2.65 1.76 -4.36
C ALA A 87 1.46 2.54 -4.96
N LEU A 88 1.28 2.49 -6.27
CA LEU A 88 0.14 3.12 -6.94
C LEU A 88 -1.19 2.49 -6.50
N GLN A 89 -1.22 1.17 -6.34
CA GLN A 89 -2.39 0.47 -5.82
C GLN A 89 -2.72 0.91 -4.39
N GLN A 90 -1.72 1.03 -3.53
CA GLN A 90 -1.90 1.51 -2.15
C GLN A 90 -2.47 2.93 -2.12
N ILE A 91 -1.92 3.83 -2.95
CA ILE A 91 -2.40 5.21 -3.07
C ILE A 91 -3.85 5.22 -3.61
N ASN A 92 -4.17 4.41 -4.60
CA ASN A 92 -5.52 4.32 -5.15
C ASN A 92 -6.53 3.81 -4.11
N GLN A 93 -6.14 2.85 -3.29
CA GLN A 93 -6.98 2.37 -2.18
C GLN A 93 -7.23 3.46 -1.14
N ALA A 94 -6.20 4.26 -0.82
CA ALA A 94 -6.33 5.38 0.10
C ALA A 94 -7.28 6.46 -0.44
N ILE A 95 -7.20 6.78 -1.72
CA ILE A 95 -8.10 7.74 -2.39
C ILE A 95 -9.54 7.22 -2.41
N ALA A 96 -9.73 5.92 -2.64
CA ALA A 96 -11.06 5.32 -2.59
C ALA A 96 -11.69 5.41 -1.20
N ALA A 97 -10.88 5.33 -0.15
CA ALA A 97 -11.31 5.46 1.25
C ALA A 97 -11.49 6.93 1.67
N ASP A 98 -10.73 7.83 1.11
CA ASP A 98 -10.77 9.28 1.40
C ASP A 98 -10.72 10.10 0.11
N ARG A 99 -11.88 10.51 -0.36
CA ARG A 99 -12.04 11.25 -1.62
C ARG A 99 -11.44 12.64 -1.60
N SER A 100 -11.13 13.19 -0.44
CA SER A 100 -10.44 14.48 -0.33
C SER A 100 -9.02 14.44 -0.89
N LEU A 101 -8.43 13.23 -1.00
CA LEU A 101 -7.13 13.01 -1.62
C LEU A 101 -7.18 13.05 -3.16
N ASP A 102 -8.35 12.93 -3.76
CA ASP A 102 -8.53 12.90 -5.22
C ASP A 102 -8.53 14.31 -5.82
N THR A 103 -7.40 14.97 -5.72
CA THR A 103 -7.18 16.28 -6.34
C THR A 103 -6.75 16.10 -7.79
N LYS A 104 -6.89 17.17 -8.60
CA LYS A 104 -6.43 17.20 -9.99
C LYS A 104 -4.93 16.88 -10.07
N GLU A 105 -4.13 17.45 -9.17
CA GLU A 105 -2.69 17.19 -9.10
C GLU A 105 -2.38 15.71 -8.84
N MET A 106 -3.06 15.09 -7.88
CA MET A 106 -2.91 13.68 -7.57
C MET A 106 -3.33 12.77 -8.73
N TYR A 107 -4.41 13.13 -9.40
CA TYR A 107 -4.85 12.41 -10.59
C TYR A 107 -3.78 12.46 -11.70
N GLU A 108 -3.26 13.64 -12.00
CA GLU A 108 -2.23 13.81 -13.04
C GLU A 108 -0.93 13.06 -12.71
N LEU A 109 -0.47 13.14 -11.45
CA LEU A 109 0.73 12.40 -11.01
C LEU A 109 0.55 10.89 -11.15
N ARG A 110 -0.57 10.36 -10.69
CA ARG A 110 -0.87 8.93 -10.79
C ARG A 110 -0.97 8.47 -12.25
N ALA A 111 -1.63 9.25 -13.09
CA ALA A 111 -1.78 8.95 -14.50
C ALA A 111 -0.41 8.87 -15.20
N ARG A 112 0.48 9.81 -14.94
CA ARG A 112 1.85 9.81 -15.51
C ARG A 112 2.63 8.59 -15.05
N MET A 113 2.65 8.30 -13.75
CA MET A 113 3.35 7.14 -13.20
C MET A 113 2.78 5.83 -13.74
N PHE A 114 1.46 5.72 -13.83
CA PHE A 114 0.78 4.55 -14.39
C PHE A 114 1.22 4.28 -15.84
N HIS A 115 1.30 5.31 -16.65
CA HIS A 115 1.77 5.18 -18.03
C HIS A 115 3.19 4.63 -18.12
N VAL A 116 4.11 5.11 -17.26
CA VAL A 116 5.49 4.61 -17.24
C VAL A 116 5.53 3.14 -16.83
N VAL A 117 4.80 2.77 -15.79
CA VAL A 117 4.78 1.40 -15.28
C VAL A 117 4.22 0.40 -16.30
N HIS A 118 3.19 0.79 -17.04
CA HIS A 118 2.50 -0.12 -17.97
C HIS A 118 3.00 -0.03 -19.42
N ARG A 119 3.70 1.03 -19.79
CA ARG A 119 4.18 1.26 -21.16
C ARG A 119 5.40 0.45 -21.52
N SER A 120 6.07 -0.12 -20.56
CA SER A 120 7.34 -0.81 -20.73
C SER A 120 7.20 -2.30 -21.01
N GLY A 121 6.02 -2.74 -21.46
CA GLY A 121 5.89 -4.05 -22.07
C GLY A 121 6.74 -4.14 -23.33
N PRO A 122 7.33 -5.32 -23.65
CA PRO A 122 8.07 -5.49 -24.88
C PRO A 122 7.15 -5.13 -26.05
N ARG A 123 7.57 -4.16 -26.83
CA ARG A 123 6.93 -3.91 -28.14
C ARG A 123 7.39 -5.01 -29.08
N PHE A 124 6.53 -5.93 -29.31
CA PHE A 124 6.68 -6.83 -30.43
C PHE A 124 6.13 -6.16 -31.68
#